data_fb7fa863db1c167b145d2e83554439b4
#
_entry.id   fb7fa863db1c167b145d2e83554439b4
#
_cell.length_a   1.000
_cell.length_b   1.000
_cell.length_c   1.000
_cell.angle_alpha   90.00
_cell.angle_beta   90.00
_cell.angle_gamma   90.00
#
_symmetry.space_group_name_H-M   'P 1'
#
loop_
_entity.id
_entity.type
_entity.pdbx_description
1 polymer ?
#
loop_
_entity_poly.entity_id
_entity_poly.type
_entity_poly.pdbx_seq_one_letter_code
_entity_poly.pdbx_strand_id
1 'polypeptide(L)'
;QKTAYEIGVRLVGSEMCIRDRFTYMTKKNSTPQRLILGPWNHVSMRGIGTSYLGDVDFGYAANWGDRAYNEERLRWFDHWLKDLDTGVENDDPVRIFVMGGGDGSFDDQGRISHGGYWRLEKEWPLAKVVETEYFLSEYGGLSTDAPRGASEPVTWVHDPENPVPSISGNVTGFYEWIVLPDDIDISYVPQRARMRSLIPDGPLHQRERVSTVVSSNRSKEIPKLLSEREDVNVFQTEPIKTEIEVTGPILVNLWVSSNAIDTDFTAKLIDVYPPSKSYPEGFHLPLHDSICRARFREGYDKESFMEQGIVYEIQIELPPVSNVFAIGHRIRLDISSSNFPRFDINPNTGAVSYTHLRAHETDSYLVCRLLLE
;
A
#
# COMPACT_ATOMS: atom_id res chain seq x y z
N GLN A 1 16.63 15.46 19.37
CA GLN A 1 17.34 14.85 18.23
C GLN A 1 16.58 13.58 17.88
N LYS A 2 15.82 13.60 16.78
CA LYS A 2 15.25 12.37 16.23
C LYS A 2 16.40 11.58 15.64
N THR A 3 16.53 10.32 16.01
CA THR A 3 17.63 9.46 15.59
C THR A 3 17.56 9.18 14.08
N ALA A 4 18.71 8.92 13.46
CA ALA A 4 18.80 8.53 12.05
C ALA A 4 17.89 7.34 11.67
N TYR A 5 17.47 6.59 12.66
CA TYR A 5 16.58 5.45 12.55
C TYR A 5 15.09 5.86 12.33
N GLU A 6 14.58 6.87 13.04
CA GLU A 6 13.25 7.44 12.74
C GLU A 6 13.17 8.00 11.33
N ILE A 7 14.31 8.46 10.79
CA ILE A 7 14.42 8.92 9.40
C ILE A 7 14.43 7.73 8.44
N GLY A 8 15.09 6.63 8.78
CA GLY A 8 15.25 5.45 7.92
C GLY A 8 13.96 4.66 7.68
N VAL A 9 13.13 4.49 8.70
CA VAL A 9 11.83 3.79 8.58
C VAL A 9 10.80 4.63 7.83
N ARG A 10 10.94 5.96 7.85
CA ARG A 10 10.07 6.89 7.12
C ARG A 10 10.50 7.10 5.66
N LEU A 11 11.63 6.57 5.25
CA LEU A 11 12.10 6.61 3.86
C LEU A 11 11.45 5.56 2.96
N VAL A 12 10.65 4.66 3.53
CA VAL A 12 9.83 3.69 2.77
C VAL A 12 8.52 4.34 2.32
N GLY A 13 8.65 5.37 1.52
CA GLY A 13 7.54 6.12 0.93
C GLY A 13 7.83 7.62 1.04
N SER A 14 8.34 8.20 -0.02
CA SER A 14 8.57 9.65 -0.11
C SER A 14 7.34 10.48 0.30
N GLU A 15 6.16 9.91 0.15
CA GLU A 15 4.87 10.54 0.46
C GLU A 15 4.62 10.70 1.97
N MET A 16 5.04 9.75 2.80
CA MET A 16 4.92 9.87 4.25
C MET A 16 5.74 11.05 4.76
N CYS A 17 6.97 11.20 4.28
CA CYS A 17 7.84 12.34 4.66
C CYS A 17 7.26 13.69 4.25
N ILE A 18 6.62 13.77 3.08
CA ILE A 18 5.99 15.01 2.59
C ILE A 18 4.83 15.41 3.50
N ARG A 19 3.93 14.50 3.81
CA ARG A 19 2.77 14.75 4.67
C ARG A 19 3.16 15.08 6.11
N ASP A 20 4.06 14.32 6.68
CA ASP A 20 4.60 14.57 8.03
C ASP A 20 5.27 15.94 8.10
N ARG A 21 6.04 16.29 7.08
CA ARG A 21 6.69 17.58 6.99
C ARG A 21 5.66 18.72 6.89
N PHE A 22 4.66 18.58 6.04
CA PHE A 22 3.57 19.55 5.94
C PHE A 22 2.87 19.73 7.29
N THR A 23 2.42 18.62 7.91
CA THR A 23 1.74 18.65 9.21
C THR A 23 2.60 19.25 10.32
N TYR A 24 3.90 18.96 10.32
CA TYR A 24 4.83 19.54 11.29
C TYR A 24 5.04 21.03 11.05
N MET A 25 5.28 21.44 9.80
CA MET A 25 5.57 22.83 9.46
C MET A 25 4.37 23.74 9.67
N THR A 26 3.16 23.31 9.35
CA THR A 26 1.93 24.07 9.61
C THR A 26 1.68 24.31 11.09
N LYS A 27 2.10 23.38 11.95
CA LYS A 27 2.00 23.55 13.42
C LYS A 27 3.09 24.44 14.02
N LYS A 28 4.23 24.54 13.37
CA LYS A 28 5.42 25.22 13.93
C LYS A 28 5.69 26.60 13.34
N ASN A 29 5.24 26.86 12.13
CA ASN A 29 5.54 28.07 11.40
C ASN A 29 4.26 28.82 11.00
N SER A 30 4.33 30.13 10.98
CA SER A 30 3.27 31.01 10.46
C SER A 30 3.36 31.21 8.94
N THR A 31 4.43 30.71 8.31
CA THR A 31 4.59 30.79 6.85
C THR A 31 3.62 29.87 6.14
N PRO A 32 2.98 30.30 5.06
CA PRO A 32 2.08 29.48 4.29
C PRO A 32 2.74 28.17 3.81
N GLN A 33 2.03 27.08 3.95
CA GLN A 33 2.40 25.75 3.49
C GLN A 33 1.36 25.28 2.49
N ARG A 34 1.78 24.50 1.48
CA ARG A 34 0.87 23.92 0.50
C ARG A 34 1.12 22.45 0.32
N LEU A 35 0.06 21.66 0.30
CA LEU A 35 0.08 20.22 0.10
C LEU A 35 -0.82 19.85 -1.08
N ILE A 36 -0.28 19.11 -2.03
CA ILE A 36 -1.03 18.58 -3.17
C ILE A 36 -0.76 17.09 -3.24
N LEU A 37 -1.82 16.29 -3.10
CA LEU A 37 -1.77 14.83 -3.15
C LEU A 37 -2.61 14.34 -4.32
N GLY A 38 -1.98 13.70 -5.29
CA GLY A 38 -2.63 13.12 -6.46
C GLY A 38 -2.43 11.60 -6.53
N PRO A 39 -3.11 10.90 -7.46
CA PRO A 39 -3.03 9.46 -7.61
C PRO A 39 -1.78 9.05 -8.40
N TRP A 40 -0.63 9.57 -8.02
CA TRP A 40 0.64 9.40 -8.69
C TRP A 40 1.64 8.71 -7.78
N ASN A 41 2.64 8.08 -8.35
CA ASN A 41 3.80 7.58 -7.64
C ASN A 41 5.07 8.38 -7.99
N HIS A 42 6.17 8.13 -7.29
CA HIS A 42 7.42 8.90 -7.46
C HIS A 42 8.04 8.78 -8.87
N VAL A 43 8.00 7.61 -9.47
CA VAL A 43 8.57 7.38 -10.82
C VAL A 43 7.66 7.96 -11.90
N SER A 44 6.39 8.04 -11.63
CA SER A 44 5.40 8.65 -12.50
C SER A 44 5.34 10.18 -12.38
N MET A 45 6.46 10.85 -12.12
CA MET A 45 6.61 12.21 -12.65
C MET A 45 6.32 12.26 -14.14
N ARG A 46 6.38 11.10 -14.81
CA ARG A 46 5.78 10.85 -16.14
C ARG A 46 4.27 10.64 -16.07
N GLY A 47 3.72 10.13 -14.99
CA GLY A 47 2.28 9.93 -14.76
C GLY A 47 1.53 11.20 -14.40
N ILE A 48 2.19 12.30 -14.06
CA ILE A 48 1.54 13.61 -13.95
C ILE A 48 0.85 13.98 -15.29
N GLY A 49 1.39 13.48 -16.42
CA GLY A 49 0.82 13.63 -17.76
C GLY A 49 -0.10 12.50 -18.20
N THR A 50 -0.47 11.56 -17.33
CA THR A 50 -1.40 10.47 -17.66
C THR A 50 -2.55 10.42 -16.66
N SER A 51 -3.69 9.87 -17.09
CA SER A 51 -4.84 9.63 -16.22
C SER A 51 -4.77 8.28 -15.51
N TYR A 52 -3.79 7.46 -15.81
CA TYR A 52 -3.73 6.07 -15.37
C TYR A 52 -2.39 5.70 -14.73
N LEU A 53 -2.44 4.69 -13.87
CA LEU A 53 -1.28 4.04 -13.28
C LEU A 53 -1.58 2.55 -13.07
N GLY A 54 -0.67 1.67 -13.50
CA GLY A 54 -0.93 0.23 -13.48
C GLY A 54 -2.14 -0.17 -14.31
N ASP A 55 -3.03 -0.94 -13.71
CA ASP A 55 -4.28 -1.42 -14.33
C ASP A 55 -5.47 -0.47 -14.07
N VAL A 56 -5.22 0.76 -13.61
CA VAL A 56 -6.26 1.68 -13.13
C VAL A 56 -6.22 3.02 -13.87
N ASP A 57 -7.36 3.45 -14.39
CA ASP A 57 -7.58 4.80 -14.92
C ASP A 57 -8.36 5.64 -13.90
N PHE A 58 -7.76 6.73 -13.47
CA PHE A 58 -8.33 7.68 -12.51
C PHE A 58 -9.13 8.81 -13.20
N GLY A 59 -9.28 8.73 -14.52
CA GLY A 59 -9.97 9.73 -15.33
C GLY A 59 -9.14 10.96 -15.65
N TYR A 60 -9.65 11.74 -16.60
CA TYR A 60 -8.94 12.91 -17.14
C TYR A 60 -8.51 13.92 -16.07
N ALA A 61 -9.27 14.07 -14.99
CA ALA A 61 -8.96 14.98 -13.89
C ALA A 61 -7.63 14.65 -13.17
N ALA A 62 -7.19 13.39 -13.21
CA ALA A 62 -5.90 12.95 -12.66
C ALA A 62 -4.70 13.38 -13.51
N ASN A 63 -4.92 13.66 -14.79
CA ASN A 63 -3.90 14.13 -15.70
C ASN A 63 -3.61 15.60 -15.45
N TRP A 64 -2.58 15.87 -14.68
CA TRP A 64 -2.18 17.24 -14.41
C TRP A 64 -1.27 17.82 -15.49
N GLY A 65 -0.60 16.97 -16.27
CA GLY A 65 0.29 17.34 -17.39
C GLY A 65 1.44 18.27 -17.00
N ASP A 66 2.45 18.30 -17.84
CA ASP A 66 3.63 19.15 -17.58
C ASP A 66 3.25 20.63 -17.47
N ARG A 67 2.27 21.07 -18.24
CA ARG A 67 1.86 22.47 -18.28
C ARG A 67 1.21 22.88 -16.96
N ALA A 68 0.17 22.20 -16.51
CA ALA A 68 -0.55 22.54 -15.27
C ALA A 68 0.36 22.43 -14.04
N TYR A 69 1.23 21.41 -14.00
CA TYR A 69 2.22 21.23 -12.95
C TYR A 69 3.23 22.37 -12.89
N ASN A 70 3.74 22.80 -14.06
CA ASN A 70 4.70 23.90 -14.12
C ASN A 70 4.05 25.26 -13.86
N GLU A 71 2.81 25.48 -14.33
CA GLU A 71 2.05 26.70 -14.04
C GLU A 71 1.80 26.87 -12.55
N GLU A 72 1.43 25.79 -11.83
CA GLU A 72 1.24 25.80 -10.39
C GLU A 72 2.53 26.13 -9.61
N ARG A 73 3.66 25.52 -10.01
CA ARG A 73 4.97 25.82 -9.43
C ARG A 73 5.42 27.23 -9.72
N LEU A 74 5.26 27.68 -10.96
CA LEU A 74 5.65 29.03 -11.36
C LEU A 74 4.85 30.08 -10.58
N ARG A 75 3.54 29.89 -10.47
CA ARG A 75 2.64 30.75 -9.69
C ARG A 75 3.09 30.87 -8.23
N TRP A 76 3.48 29.74 -7.59
CA TRP A 76 4.01 29.72 -6.24
C TRP A 76 5.34 30.49 -6.12
N PHE A 77 6.32 30.18 -6.99
CA PHE A 77 7.63 30.82 -6.92
C PHE A 77 7.63 32.28 -7.38
N ASP A 78 6.79 32.67 -8.31
CA ASP A 78 6.64 34.07 -8.71
C ASP A 78 6.12 34.93 -7.55
N HIS A 79 5.21 34.36 -6.75
CA HIS A 79 4.74 35.04 -5.55
C HIS A 79 5.86 35.22 -4.50
N TRP A 80 6.46 34.10 -4.07
CA TRP A 80 7.39 34.11 -2.93
C TRP A 80 8.80 34.61 -3.25
N LEU A 81 9.24 34.55 -4.49
CA LEU A 81 10.60 34.93 -4.88
C LEU A 81 10.69 36.22 -5.66
N LYS A 82 9.57 36.65 -6.27
CA LYS A 82 9.53 37.87 -7.10
C LYS A 82 8.54 38.91 -6.61
N ASP A 83 7.85 38.65 -5.49
CA ASP A 83 6.83 39.50 -4.90
C ASP A 83 5.69 39.85 -5.88
N LEU A 84 5.34 38.94 -6.80
CA LEU A 84 4.24 39.13 -7.73
C LEU A 84 2.92 38.71 -7.05
N ASP A 85 1.88 39.50 -7.25
CA ASP A 85 0.53 39.13 -6.81
C ASP A 85 0.00 38.02 -7.76
N THR A 86 0.14 36.79 -7.37
CA THR A 86 -0.35 35.62 -8.10
C THR A 86 -1.64 35.05 -7.51
N GLY A 87 -2.13 35.65 -6.43
CA GLY A 87 -3.33 35.16 -5.70
C GLY A 87 -3.14 33.85 -4.93
N VAL A 88 -1.91 33.34 -4.83
CA VAL A 88 -1.62 32.04 -4.18
C VAL A 88 -1.93 32.02 -2.69
N GLU A 89 -1.89 33.19 -2.02
CA GLU A 89 -2.23 33.33 -0.61
C GLU A 89 -3.71 33.10 -0.30
N ASN A 90 -4.56 33.24 -1.31
CA ASN A 90 -6.01 33.04 -1.17
C ASN A 90 -6.44 31.59 -1.44
N ASP A 91 -5.51 30.75 -1.85
CA ASP A 91 -5.80 29.34 -2.13
C ASP A 91 -5.95 28.52 -0.83
N ASP A 92 -6.80 27.53 -0.87
CA ASP A 92 -6.84 26.53 0.17
C ASP A 92 -5.51 25.77 0.24
N PRO A 93 -4.94 25.58 1.44
CA PRO A 93 -3.57 25.05 1.57
C PRO A 93 -3.44 23.59 1.18
N VAL A 94 -4.54 22.86 1.12
CA VAL A 94 -4.53 21.43 0.83
C VAL A 94 -5.40 21.12 -0.38
N ARG A 95 -4.85 20.37 -1.31
CA ARG A 95 -5.55 19.85 -2.49
C ARG A 95 -5.33 18.35 -2.57
N ILE A 96 -6.39 17.58 -2.46
CA ILE A 96 -6.34 16.12 -2.52
C ILE A 96 -7.13 15.60 -3.71
N PHE A 97 -6.67 14.51 -4.29
CA PHE A 97 -7.42 13.75 -5.27
C PHE A 97 -8.18 12.63 -4.55
N VAL A 98 -9.49 12.70 -4.58
CA VAL A 98 -10.36 11.63 -4.07
C VAL A 98 -10.54 10.63 -5.20
N MET A 99 -10.00 9.42 -5.04
CA MET A 99 -10.12 8.32 -5.98
C MET A 99 -11.52 7.69 -5.90
N GLY A 100 -11.96 7.03 -6.96
CA GLY A 100 -13.26 6.37 -7.01
C GLY A 100 -14.34 7.18 -7.74
N GLY A 101 -15.52 6.59 -7.86
CA GLY A 101 -16.66 7.19 -8.58
C GLY A 101 -16.63 6.97 -10.09
N GLY A 102 -15.70 6.17 -10.62
CA GLY A 102 -15.75 5.67 -12.00
C GLY A 102 -16.80 4.58 -12.15
N ASP A 103 -17.07 4.21 -13.40
CA ASP A 103 -18.12 3.24 -13.74
C ASP A 103 -17.66 1.77 -13.70
N GLY A 104 -16.38 1.53 -13.38
CA GLY A 104 -15.79 0.18 -13.34
C GLY A 104 -15.68 -0.51 -14.71
N SER A 105 -15.89 0.22 -15.80
CA SER A 105 -15.68 -0.30 -17.16
C SER A 105 -14.18 -0.49 -17.45
N PHE A 106 -13.86 -1.26 -18.49
CA PHE A 106 -12.49 -1.51 -18.91
C PHE A 106 -12.22 -0.84 -20.24
N ASP A 107 -11.07 -0.19 -20.36
CA ASP A 107 -10.56 0.35 -21.62
C ASP A 107 -9.99 -0.77 -22.53
N ASP A 108 -9.59 -0.40 -23.75
CA ASP A 108 -8.98 -1.32 -24.73
C ASP A 108 -7.63 -1.89 -24.26
N GLN A 109 -7.03 -1.33 -23.23
CA GLN A 109 -5.78 -1.80 -22.62
C GLN A 109 -6.05 -2.68 -21.37
N GLY A 110 -7.31 -2.90 -21.03
CA GLY A 110 -7.73 -3.67 -19.85
C GLY A 110 -7.61 -2.93 -18.52
N ARG A 111 -7.52 -1.59 -18.54
CA ARG A 111 -7.51 -0.79 -17.31
C ARG A 111 -8.93 -0.54 -16.86
N ILE A 112 -9.14 -0.61 -15.54
CA ILE A 112 -10.44 -0.32 -14.94
C ILE A 112 -10.63 1.19 -14.76
N SER A 113 -11.79 1.69 -15.16
CA SER A 113 -12.23 3.06 -14.91
C SER A 113 -12.60 3.24 -13.44
N HIS A 114 -11.62 3.65 -12.63
CA HIS A 114 -11.81 3.93 -11.20
C HIS A 114 -12.28 5.35 -10.96
N GLY A 115 -11.80 6.29 -11.77
CA GLY A 115 -12.19 7.70 -11.69
C GLY A 115 -11.59 8.44 -10.49
N GLY A 116 -12.11 9.63 -10.25
CA GLY A 116 -11.74 10.49 -9.14
C GLY A 116 -11.93 11.97 -9.44
N TYR A 117 -11.74 12.79 -8.42
CA TYR A 117 -11.89 14.23 -8.53
C TYR A 117 -11.00 14.98 -7.53
N TRP A 118 -10.67 16.22 -7.86
CA TRP A 118 -9.94 17.10 -6.97
C TRP A 118 -10.85 17.77 -5.95
N ARG A 119 -10.36 17.86 -4.71
CA ARG A 119 -11.02 18.55 -3.61
C ARG A 119 -10.02 19.46 -2.88
N LEU A 120 -10.49 20.66 -2.55
CA LEU A 120 -9.75 21.63 -1.76
C LEU A 120 -10.13 21.51 -0.29
N GLU A 121 -9.14 21.60 0.60
CA GLU A 121 -9.29 21.42 2.02
C GLU A 121 -8.47 22.47 2.80
N LYS A 122 -8.97 22.87 3.96
CA LYS A 122 -8.34 23.88 4.81
C LYS A 122 -7.15 23.37 5.59
N GLU A 123 -7.06 22.07 5.80
CA GLU A 123 -6.05 21.43 6.66
C GLU A 123 -5.83 19.97 6.30
N TRP A 124 -4.72 19.44 6.79
CA TRP A 124 -4.39 18.03 6.76
C TRP A 124 -3.67 17.61 8.05
N PRO A 125 -4.04 16.53 8.77
CA PRO A 125 -5.23 15.68 8.52
C PRO A 125 -6.54 16.47 8.58
N LEU A 126 -7.59 15.95 7.94
CA LEU A 126 -8.88 16.62 7.88
C LEU A 126 -9.59 16.57 9.24
N ALA A 127 -9.97 17.71 9.82
CA ALA A 127 -10.69 17.75 11.09
C ALA A 127 -12.13 17.19 11.04
N LYS A 128 -12.71 17.15 9.84
CA LYS A 128 -14.10 16.64 9.64
C LYS A 128 -14.21 15.12 9.51
N VAL A 129 -13.09 14.40 9.51
CA VAL A 129 -13.10 12.95 9.41
C VAL A 129 -13.66 12.34 10.71
N VAL A 130 -14.57 11.42 10.55
CA VAL A 130 -15.11 10.61 11.67
C VAL A 130 -14.39 9.26 11.64
N GLU A 131 -13.65 8.99 12.71
CA GLU A 131 -13.07 7.67 12.91
C GLU A 131 -14.17 6.63 13.03
N THR A 132 -14.08 5.58 12.25
CA THR A 132 -15.07 4.50 12.19
C THR A 132 -14.36 3.18 12.41
N GLU A 133 -14.76 2.47 13.45
CA GLU A 133 -14.22 1.15 13.77
C GLU A 133 -14.88 0.08 12.91
N TYR A 134 -14.04 -0.82 12.39
CA TYR A 134 -14.46 -2.03 11.70
C TYR A 134 -13.85 -3.23 12.43
N PHE A 135 -14.69 -4.18 12.78
CA PHE A 135 -14.30 -5.39 13.50
C PHE A 135 -14.10 -6.55 12.53
N LEU A 136 -13.02 -7.30 12.76
CA LEU A 136 -12.73 -8.55 12.07
C LEU A 136 -13.55 -9.68 12.69
N SER A 137 -14.03 -10.62 11.90
CA SER A 137 -14.73 -11.80 12.39
C SER A 137 -14.06 -13.10 11.96
N GLU A 138 -14.24 -14.18 12.72
CA GLU A 138 -13.64 -15.50 12.49
C GLU A 138 -13.92 -16.11 11.10
N TYR A 139 -15.00 -15.67 10.44
CA TYR A 139 -15.40 -16.15 9.11
C TYR A 139 -14.99 -15.20 7.98
N GLY A 140 -14.01 -14.32 8.23
CA GLY A 140 -13.52 -13.37 7.21
C GLY A 140 -14.44 -12.17 6.98
N GLY A 141 -15.37 -11.89 7.91
CA GLY A 141 -16.20 -10.69 7.86
C GLY A 141 -15.47 -9.45 8.37
N LEU A 142 -15.85 -8.31 7.83
CA LEU A 142 -15.42 -6.97 8.27
C LEU A 142 -16.69 -6.12 8.43
N SER A 143 -16.98 -5.63 9.63
CA SER A 143 -18.24 -4.97 9.94
C SER A 143 -18.06 -3.89 11.00
N THR A 144 -18.92 -2.88 10.99
CA THR A 144 -19.02 -1.88 12.06
C THR A 144 -19.76 -2.40 13.29
N ASP A 145 -20.38 -3.56 13.19
CA ASP A 145 -21.04 -4.22 14.33
C ASP A 145 -19.98 -4.92 15.20
N ALA A 146 -19.90 -4.54 16.45
CA ALA A 146 -19.01 -5.19 17.40
C ALA A 146 -19.36 -6.70 17.56
N PRO A 147 -18.36 -7.58 17.64
CA PRO A 147 -18.58 -9.00 17.80
C PRO A 147 -19.34 -9.30 19.11
N ARG A 148 -20.26 -10.27 19.04
CA ARG A 148 -21.03 -10.70 20.23
C ARG A 148 -20.43 -11.96 20.81
N GLY A 149 -19.52 -11.78 21.74
CA GLY A 149 -18.88 -12.89 22.47
C GLY A 149 -17.47 -13.20 21.96
N ALA A 150 -16.86 -14.24 22.54
CA ALA A 150 -15.52 -14.68 22.15
C ALA A 150 -15.58 -15.42 20.81
N SER A 151 -14.66 -15.08 19.91
CA SER A 151 -14.46 -15.73 18.63
C SER A 151 -13.28 -16.70 18.70
N GLU A 152 -13.29 -17.75 17.87
CA GLU A 152 -12.12 -18.59 17.70
C GLU A 152 -11.04 -17.82 16.93
N PRO A 153 -9.77 -17.99 17.30
CA PRO A 153 -8.68 -17.32 16.61
C PRO A 153 -8.49 -17.83 15.20
N VAL A 154 -8.20 -16.92 14.29
CA VAL A 154 -7.75 -17.26 12.94
C VAL A 154 -6.26 -17.60 12.98
N THR A 155 -5.90 -18.73 12.40
CA THR A 155 -4.52 -19.24 12.41
C THR A 155 -4.02 -19.50 11.00
N TRP A 156 -2.76 -19.21 10.75
CA TRP A 156 -2.09 -19.54 9.49
C TRP A 156 -0.63 -19.91 9.71
N VAL A 157 -0.04 -20.49 8.69
CA VAL A 157 1.38 -20.86 8.70
C VAL A 157 2.14 -19.91 7.79
N HIS A 158 3.18 -19.31 8.31
CA HIS A 158 4.12 -18.53 7.50
C HIS A 158 5.26 -19.44 7.03
N ASP A 159 5.45 -19.52 5.72
CA ASP A 159 6.56 -20.22 5.08
C ASP A 159 7.55 -19.19 4.49
N PRO A 160 8.73 -18.99 5.09
CA PRO A 160 9.73 -18.07 4.58
C PRO A 160 10.26 -18.45 3.18
N GLU A 161 10.15 -19.72 2.75
CA GLU A 161 10.57 -20.16 1.42
C GLU A 161 9.51 -19.92 0.34
N ASN A 162 8.25 -19.70 0.77
CA ASN A 162 7.13 -19.40 -0.13
C ASN A 162 6.36 -18.16 0.33
N PRO A 163 7.02 -17.00 0.43
CA PRO A 163 6.39 -15.79 0.97
C PRO A 163 5.25 -15.29 0.09
N VAL A 164 4.31 -14.60 0.69
CA VAL A 164 3.24 -13.89 -0.05
C VAL A 164 3.88 -12.87 -0.98
N PRO A 165 3.63 -12.93 -2.29
CA PRO A 165 4.26 -12.03 -3.24
C PRO A 165 3.65 -10.63 -3.22
N SER A 166 4.49 -9.62 -3.37
CA SER A 166 4.05 -8.26 -3.68
C SER A 166 3.70 -8.16 -5.16
N ILE A 167 2.42 -8.14 -5.47
CA ILE A 167 1.97 -8.03 -6.87
C ILE A 167 2.19 -6.59 -7.38
N SER A 168 1.81 -5.62 -6.57
CA SER A 168 1.87 -4.19 -6.89
C SER A 168 1.36 -3.39 -5.69
N GLY A 169 1.11 -2.11 -5.90
CA GLY A 169 0.49 -1.23 -4.91
C GLY A 169 1.02 0.19 -5.03
N ASN A 170 0.95 0.95 -3.97
CA ASN A 170 1.55 2.27 -3.87
C ASN A 170 3.08 2.15 -3.74
N VAL A 171 3.70 1.70 -4.80
CA VAL A 171 5.17 1.53 -4.92
C VAL A 171 5.67 2.21 -6.17
N THR A 172 6.89 2.71 -6.10
CA THR A 172 7.56 3.37 -7.22
C THR A 172 8.30 2.39 -8.13
N GLY A 173 7.96 1.11 -8.05
CA GLY A 173 8.68 0.01 -8.67
C GLY A 173 9.97 -0.34 -7.93
N PHE A 174 10.17 -1.63 -7.77
CA PHE A 174 11.44 -2.18 -7.34
C PHE A 174 12.14 -2.73 -8.55
N TYR A 175 13.34 -2.23 -8.82
CA TYR A 175 14.12 -2.59 -9.99
C TYR A 175 15.43 -3.22 -9.56
N GLU A 176 15.83 -4.27 -10.25
CA GLU A 176 17.17 -4.81 -10.16
C GLU A 176 17.96 -4.56 -11.44
N TRP A 177 19.28 -4.41 -11.31
CA TRP A 177 20.15 -4.33 -12.48
C TRP A 177 20.31 -5.71 -13.10
N ILE A 178 20.04 -5.81 -14.39
CA ILE A 178 20.34 -7.04 -15.15
C ILE A 178 21.84 -7.11 -15.35
N VAL A 179 22.44 -8.21 -14.95
CA VAL A 179 23.82 -8.51 -15.30
C VAL A 179 23.86 -8.83 -16.77
N LEU A 180 24.49 -7.96 -17.54
CA LEU A 180 24.68 -8.19 -18.97
C LEU A 180 25.88 -9.10 -19.19
N PRO A 181 25.90 -9.92 -20.27
CA PRO A 181 27.09 -10.64 -20.69
C PRO A 181 28.29 -9.69 -20.90
N ASP A 182 29.48 -10.16 -20.57
CA ASP A 182 30.73 -9.36 -20.60
C ASP A 182 31.10 -8.84 -22.01
N ASP A 183 30.55 -9.48 -23.05
CA ASP A 183 30.75 -9.13 -24.45
C ASP A 183 29.84 -8.00 -24.95
N ILE A 184 28.90 -7.55 -24.14
CA ILE A 184 28.00 -6.46 -24.48
C ILE A 184 28.60 -5.13 -24.04
N ASP A 185 28.85 -4.26 -25.01
CA ASP A 185 29.25 -2.88 -24.71
C ASP A 185 28.09 -2.11 -24.07
N ILE A 186 28.23 -1.87 -22.77
CA ILE A 186 27.22 -1.24 -21.92
C ILE A 186 26.84 0.17 -22.41
N SER A 187 27.72 0.86 -23.15
CA SER A 187 27.43 2.20 -23.66
C SER A 187 26.29 2.25 -24.66
N TYR A 188 26.05 1.15 -25.37
CA TYR A 188 24.97 1.03 -26.37
C TYR A 188 23.64 0.51 -25.78
N VAL A 189 23.62 0.04 -24.52
CA VAL A 189 22.41 -0.47 -23.91
C VAL A 189 21.74 0.64 -23.09
N PRO A 190 20.54 1.09 -23.47
CA PRO A 190 19.83 2.09 -22.70
C PRO A 190 19.66 1.68 -21.23
N GLN A 191 19.82 2.62 -20.31
CA GLN A 191 19.73 2.34 -18.86
C GLN A 191 18.49 1.52 -18.48
N ARG A 192 17.34 1.79 -19.09
CA ARG A 192 16.10 1.07 -18.86
C ARG A 192 16.11 -0.39 -19.29
N ALA A 193 16.85 -0.70 -20.37
CA ALA A 193 17.00 -2.08 -20.81
C ALA A 193 17.90 -2.92 -19.88
N ARG A 194 18.58 -2.26 -18.93
CA ARG A 194 19.43 -2.90 -17.91
C ARG A 194 18.72 -3.11 -16.59
N MET A 195 17.45 -2.73 -16.48
CA MET A 195 16.69 -2.81 -15.25
C MET A 195 15.50 -3.75 -15.44
N ARG A 196 15.32 -4.68 -14.52
CA ARG A 196 14.15 -5.54 -14.44
C ARG A 196 13.28 -5.08 -13.29
N SER A 197 12.01 -4.85 -13.54
CA SER A 197 11.05 -4.57 -12.48
C SER A 197 10.77 -5.84 -11.69
N LEU A 198 10.98 -5.79 -10.38
CA LEU A 198 10.60 -6.85 -9.45
C LEU A 198 9.15 -6.67 -9.02
N ILE A 199 8.75 -5.42 -8.77
CA ILE A 199 7.37 -5.05 -8.47
C ILE A 199 6.97 -3.98 -9.48
N PRO A 200 5.94 -4.20 -10.31
CA PRO A 200 5.44 -3.18 -11.23
C PRO A 200 4.94 -1.93 -10.52
N ASP A 201 5.04 -0.79 -11.20
CA ASP A 201 4.52 0.47 -10.71
C ASP A 201 2.99 0.48 -10.71
N GLY A 202 2.42 1.04 -9.66
CA GLY A 202 0.99 1.31 -9.54
C GLY A 202 0.13 0.12 -9.18
N PRO A 203 -1.16 0.34 -9.00
CA PRO A 203 -2.09 -0.69 -8.58
C PRO A 203 -2.40 -1.68 -9.73
N LEU A 204 -2.28 -2.96 -9.43
CA LEU A 204 -2.64 -4.06 -10.31
C LEU A 204 -3.62 -4.98 -9.60
N HIS A 205 -4.46 -5.66 -10.38
CA HIS A 205 -5.31 -6.71 -9.84
C HIS A 205 -4.49 -7.73 -9.04
N GLN A 206 -4.96 -8.07 -7.82
CA GLN A 206 -4.21 -8.89 -6.84
C GLN A 206 -4.27 -10.39 -7.21
N ARG A 207 -3.71 -10.72 -8.37
CA ARG A 207 -3.54 -12.08 -8.89
C ARG A 207 -2.06 -12.34 -9.14
N GLU A 208 -1.57 -13.50 -8.76
CA GLU A 208 -0.20 -13.92 -9.05
C GLU A 208 0.07 -13.80 -10.55
N ARG A 209 1.22 -13.27 -10.91
CA ARG A 209 1.65 -13.21 -12.31
C ARG A 209 2.46 -14.44 -12.63
N VAL A 210 2.13 -15.10 -13.74
CA VAL A 210 3.02 -16.11 -14.29
C VAL A 210 4.30 -15.40 -14.70
N SER A 211 5.39 -15.67 -13.98
CA SER A 211 6.71 -15.14 -14.36
C SER A 211 7.02 -15.60 -15.77
N THR A 212 7.12 -14.68 -16.70
CA THR A 212 7.59 -14.93 -18.08
C THR A 212 9.07 -15.31 -18.12
N VAL A 213 9.76 -15.29 -16.99
CA VAL A 213 11.15 -15.69 -16.87
C VAL A 213 11.23 -17.15 -16.47
N VAL A 214 11.42 -17.97 -17.51
CA VAL A 214 12.01 -19.31 -17.46
C VAL A 214 11.29 -20.37 -16.63
N SER A 215 10.34 -21.03 -17.25
CA SER A 215 10.26 -22.48 -17.12
C SER A 215 9.53 -23.06 -18.32
N SER A 216 10.26 -23.72 -19.19
CA SER A 216 9.76 -24.53 -20.32
C SER A 216 8.91 -25.73 -19.89
N ASN A 217 8.63 -25.88 -18.58
CA ASN A 217 7.92 -27.02 -18.00
C ASN A 217 6.87 -26.65 -16.94
N ARG A 218 6.38 -25.42 -16.88
CA ARG A 218 5.24 -25.13 -16.00
C ARG A 218 3.93 -25.40 -16.71
N SER A 219 3.12 -26.23 -16.06
CA SER A 219 1.70 -26.47 -16.35
C SER A 219 0.98 -25.16 -16.64
N LYS A 220 -0.02 -25.21 -17.52
CA LYS A 220 -0.96 -24.09 -17.79
C LYS A 220 -1.86 -23.81 -16.58
N GLU A 221 -1.29 -23.63 -15.40
CA GLU A 221 -2.06 -23.26 -14.21
C GLU A 221 -2.48 -21.82 -14.32
N ILE A 222 -3.76 -21.57 -14.08
CA ILE A 222 -4.31 -20.22 -14.00
C ILE A 222 -3.70 -19.59 -12.73
N PRO A 223 -3.10 -18.40 -12.82
CA PRO A 223 -2.56 -17.72 -11.65
C PRO A 223 -3.64 -17.52 -10.59
N LYS A 224 -3.34 -17.90 -9.35
CA LYS A 224 -4.27 -17.76 -8.23
C LYS A 224 -4.42 -16.31 -7.79
N LEU A 225 -5.58 -15.97 -7.26
CA LEU A 225 -5.74 -14.74 -6.49
C LEU A 225 -4.92 -14.84 -5.20
N LEU A 226 -4.35 -13.72 -4.72
CA LEU A 226 -3.68 -13.72 -3.43
C LEU A 226 -4.62 -14.13 -2.29
N SER A 227 -5.92 -13.84 -2.44
CA SER A 227 -6.96 -14.24 -1.49
C SER A 227 -7.24 -15.73 -1.42
N GLU A 228 -6.69 -16.52 -2.35
CA GLU A 228 -6.84 -17.99 -2.36
C GLU A 228 -5.66 -18.70 -1.68
N ARG A 229 -4.67 -17.93 -1.21
CA ARG A 229 -3.55 -18.46 -0.45
C ARG A 229 -3.98 -18.73 0.99
N GLU A 230 -3.55 -19.85 1.55
CA GLU A 230 -3.84 -20.25 2.93
C GLU A 230 -3.12 -19.36 3.99
N ASP A 231 -2.07 -18.66 3.57
CA ASP A 231 -1.30 -17.73 4.40
C ASP A 231 -1.73 -16.25 4.24
N VAL A 232 -2.85 -16.00 3.53
CA VAL A 232 -3.50 -14.71 3.41
C VAL A 232 -4.90 -14.77 4.01
N ASN A 233 -5.07 -14.11 5.14
CA ASN A 233 -6.36 -14.03 5.83
C ASN A 233 -7.15 -12.85 5.32
N VAL A 234 -8.29 -13.13 4.72
CA VAL A 234 -9.16 -12.16 4.06
C VAL A 234 -10.30 -11.76 4.98
N PHE A 235 -10.45 -10.47 5.23
CA PHE A 235 -11.61 -9.90 5.94
C PHE A 235 -12.27 -8.87 5.04
N GLN A 236 -13.55 -9.02 4.75
CA GLN A 236 -14.26 -8.10 3.86
C GLN A 236 -15.68 -7.81 4.31
N THR A 237 -16.14 -6.62 3.96
CA THR A 237 -17.53 -6.21 4.23
C THR A 237 -18.50 -6.98 3.34
N GLU A 238 -19.79 -6.97 3.70
CA GLU A 238 -20.84 -7.20 2.72
C GLU A 238 -20.78 -6.15 1.60
N PRO A 239 -21.38 -6.41 0.42
CA PRO A 239 -21.47 -5.40 -0.62
C PRO A 239 -22.04 -4.09 -0.09
N ILE A 240 -21.31 -2.99 -0.33
CA ILE A 240 -21.67 -1.65 0.13
C ILE A 240 -23.01 -1.23 -0.48
N LYS A 241 -23.92 -0.76 0.36
CA LYS A 241 -25.27 -0.32 -0.04
C LYS A 241 -25.36 1.18 -0.26
N THR A 242 -24.45 1.94 0.31
CA THR A 242 -24.33 3.40 0.17
C THR A 242 -22.86 3.72 0.03
N GLU A 243 -22.49 4.57 -0.89
CA GLU A 243 -21.10 4.98 -1.09
C GLU A 243 -20.43 5.40 0.22
N ILE A 244 -19.19 4.96 0.42
CA ILE A 244 -18.39 5.26 1.60
C ILE A 244 -17.10 5.92 1.12
N GLU A 245 -16.91 7.18 1.49
CA GLU A 245 -15.62 7.83 1.32
C GLU A 245 -14.73 7.56 2.54
N VAL A 246 -13.54 7.03 2.32
CA VAL A 246 -12.49 6.88 3.32
C VAL A 246 -11.38 7.85 2.96
N THR A 247 -11.14 8.86 3.81
CA THR A 247 -10.09 9.86 3.61
C THR A 247 -9.35 10.09 4.91
N GLY A 248 -8.12 9.66 4.99
CA GLY A 248 -7.28 9.84 6.19
C GLY A 248 -6.41 8.62 6.50
N PRO A 249 -5.77 8.61 7.67
CA PRO A 249 -4.97 7.49 8.16
C PRO A 249 -5.84 6.27 8.44
N ILE A 250 -5.24 5.08 8.29
CA ILE A 250 -5.89 3.81 8.58
C ILE A 250 -5.01 3.06 9.58
N LEU A 251 -5.62 2.63 10.67
CA LEU A 251 -4.96 1.87 11.71
C LEU A 251 -5.56 0.47 11.75
N VAL A 252 -4.70 -0.53 11.83
CA VAL A 252 -5.09 -1.92 12.01
C VAL A 252 -4.54 -2.39 13.34
N ASN A 253 -5.41 -2.66 14.30
CA ASN A 253 -5.06 -3.18 15.61
C ASN A 253 -5.32 -4.68 15.61
N LEU A 254 -4.32 -5.47 15.98
CA LEU A 254 -4.38 -6.92 16.00
C LEU A 254 -3.89 -7.43 17.35
N TRP A 255 -4.60 -8.42 17.92
CA TRP A 255 -4.13 -9.21 19.05
C TRP A 255 -3.60 -10.53 18.53
N VAL A 256 -2.29 -10.74 18.65
CA VAL A 256 -1.58 -11.82 17.96
C VAL A 256 -0.73 -12.63 18.93
N SER A 257 -0.57 -13.90 18.64
CA SER A 257 0.43 -14.76 19.27
C SER A 257 1.18 -15.55 18.21
N SER A 258 2.37 -16.00 18.54
CA SER A 258 3.21 -16.80 17.65
C SER A 258 3.90 -17.92 18.44
N ASN A 259 4.26 -18.99 17.75
CA ASN A 259 5.18 -19.99 18.25
C ASN A 259 6.65 -19.67 17.97
N ALA A 260 6.93 -18.53 17.30
CA ALA A 260 8.26 -18.02 17.06
C ALA A 260 8.53 -16.80 17.97
N ILE A 261 9.82 -16.49 18.13
CA ILE A 261 10.27 -15.34 18.93
C ILE A 261 10.15 -14.01 18.18
N ASP A 262 9.98 -14.07 16.86
CA ASP A 262 9.76 -12.91 16.00
C ASP A 262 9.00 -13.34 14.73
N THR A 263 8.19 -12.45 14.20
CA THR A 263 7.47 -12.62 12.93
C THR A 263 7.02 -11.27 12.42
N ASP A 264 6.53 -11.21 11.19
CA ASP A 264 5.96 -10.01 10.62
C ASP A 264 4.45 -10.14 10.47
N PHE A 265 3.73 -9.03 10.59
CA PHE A 265 2.32 -8.90 10.28
C PHE A 265 2.15 -7.81 9.25
N THR A 266 1.55 -8.15 8.13
CA THR A 266 1.24 -7.23 7.06
C THR A 266 -0.25 -6.98 7.00
N ALA A 267 -0.63 -5.77 6.62
CA ALA A 267 -2.02 -5.41 6.35
C ALA A 267 -2.11 -4.74 4.98
N LYS A 268 -3.10 -5.15 4.17
CA LYS A 268 -3.34 -4.60 2.83
C LYS A 268 -4.81 -4.23 2.69
N LEU A 269 -5.07 -2.96 2.40
CA LEU A 269 -6.42 -2.45 2.11
C LEU A 269 -6.71 -2.58 0.63
N ILE A 270 -7.86 -3.15 0.31
CA ILE A 270 -8.29 -3.45 -1.05
C ILE A 270 -9.71 -2.96 -1.26
N ASP A 271 -9.96 -2.32 -2.40
CA ASP A 271 -11.29 -2.06 -2.94
C ASP A 271 -11.66 -3.21 -3.88
N VAL A 272 -12.64 -4.00 -3.50
CA VAL A 272 -13.11 -5.15 -4.30
C VAL A 272 -14.32 -4.74 -5.10
N TYR A 273 -14.16 -4.71 -6.41
CA TYR A 273 -15.22 -4.45 -7.36
C TYR A 273 -16.21 -5.61 -7.47
N PRO A 274 -17.46 -5.33 -7.85
CA PRO A 274 -18.41 -6.38 -8.16
C PRO A 274 -17.90 -7.33 -9.27
N PRO A 275 -18.36 -8.59 -9.28
CA PRO A 275 -18.05 -9.53 -10.36
C PRO A 275 -18.40 -8.95 -11.73
N SER A 276 -17.51 -9.18 -12.70
CA SER A 276 -17.71 -8.79 -14.09
C SER A 276 -17.33 -9.93 -15.03
N LYS A 277 -17.61 -9.78 -16.33
CA LYS A 277 -17.24 -10.80 -17.32
C LYS A 277 -15.73 -11.03 -17.38
N SER A 278 -14.94 -9.99 -17.21
CA SER A 278 -13.46 -10.05 -17.23
C SER A 278 -12.87 -10.50 -15.91
N TYR A 279 -13.58 -10.25 -14.81
CA TYR A 279 -13.17 -10.57 -13.44
C TYR A 279 -14.35 -11.21 -12.70
N PRO A 280 -14.58 -12.51 -12.84
CA PRO A 280 -15.70 -13.20 -12.22
C PRO A 280 -15.73 -13.11 -10.70
N GLU A 281 -14.55 -12.98 -10.07
CA GLU A 281 -14.38 -12.81 -8.62
C GLU A 281 -14.35 -11.32 -8.20
N GLY A 282 -14.52 -10.40 -9.15
CA GLY A 282 -14.33 -8.97 -8.98
C GLY A 282 -12.88 -8.54 -9.25
N PHE A 283 -12.67 -7.27 -9.53
CA PHE A 283 -11.35 -6.68 -9.62
C PHE A 283 -10.87 -6.29 -8.21
N HIS A 284 -9.74 -6.79 -7.78
CA HIS A 284 -9.18 -6.52 -6.46
C HIS A 284 -8.14 -5.40 -6.55
N LEU A 285 -8.55 -4.17 -6.27
CA LEU A 285 -7.74 -2.97 -6.34
C LEU A 285 -7.01 -2.73 -5.01
N PRO A 286 -5.67 -2.92 -4.94
CA PRO A 286 -4.93 -2.58 -3.73
C PRO A 286 -4.80 -1.06 -3.60
N LEU A 287 -5.19 -0.52 -2.47
CA LEU A 287 -5.06 0.90 -2.13
C LEU A 287 -3.75 1.16 -1.42
N HIS A 288 -3.54 0.52 -0.27
CA HIS A 288 -2.31 0.61 0.52
C HIS A 288 -2.00 -0.69 1.23
N ASP A 289 -0.73 -0.85 1.61
CA ASP A 289 -0.26 -1.92 2.48
C ASP A 289 0.85 -1.40 3.40
N SER A 290 1.03 -2.10 4.52
CA SER A 290 2.05 -1.80 5.52
C SER A 290 2.43 -3.08 6.27
N ILE A 291 3.43 -2.97 7.16
CA ILE A 291 4.00 -4.07 7.93
C ILE A 291 4.35 -3.63 9.33
N CYS A 292 4.18 -4.52 10.29
CA CYS A 292 4.77 -4.43 11.62
C CYS A 292 5.64 -5.67 11.86
N ARG A 293 6.93 -5.47 12.13
CA ARG A 293 7.79 -6.53 12.63
C ARG A 293 7.61 -6.64 14.14
N ALA A 294 7.18 -7.80 14.61
CA ALA A 294 6.73 -7.99 15.99
C ALA A 294 7.78 -7.59 17.04
N ARG A 295 9.09 -7.78 16.76
CA ARG A 295 10.15 -7.34 17.67
C ARG A 295 10.22 -5.81 17.85
N PHE A 296 9.64 -5.04 16.93
CA PHE A 296 9.60 -3.57 16.96
C PHE A 296 8.20 -3.01 17.27
N ARG A 297 7.28 -3.83 17.79
CA ARG A 297 5.90 -3.41 18.13
C ARG A 297 5.84 -2.30 19.17
N GLU A 298 6.84 -2.22 20.05
CA GLU A 298 6.91 -1.21 21.12
C GLU A 298 7.69 0.04 20.72
N GLY A 299 8.33 0.02 19.55
CA GLY A 299 9.15 1.12 19.01
C GLY A 299 10.37 0.58 18.30
N TYR A 300 11.04 1.44 17.55
CA TYR A 300 12.16 1.05 16.68
C TYR A 300 13.54 1.21 17.35
N ASP A 301 13.58 1.72 18.55
CA ASP A 301 14.79 1.99 19.31
C ASP A 301 15.27 0.77 20.11
N LYS A 302 14.38 -0.22 20.30
CA LYS A 302 14.68 -1.43 21.06
C LYS A 302 13.93 -2.64 20.49
N GLU A 303 14.65 -3.74 20.34
CA GLU A 303 14.03 -5.03 20.00
C GLU A 303 13.36 -5.64 21.24
N SER A 304 12.11 -6.10 21.06
CA SER A 304 11.30 -6.76 22.08
C SER A 304 10.72 -8.04 21.49
N PHE A 305 11.44 -9.17 21.69
CA PHE A 305 11.03 -10.45 21.14
C PHE A 305 9.73 -10.96 21.75
N MET A 306 8.99 -11.78 21.01
CA MET A 306 7.76 -12.43 21.47
C MET A 306 8.11 -13.65 22.35
N GLU A 307 7.25 -13.93 23.31
CA GLU A 307 7.22 -15.21 24.01
C GLU A 307 6.15 -16.11 23.38
N GLN A 308 6.47 -17.37 23.21
CA GLN A 308 5.58 -18.35 22.56
C GLN A 308 4.22 -18.43 23.26
N GLY A 309 3.16 -18.24 22.50
CA GLY A 309 1.78 -18.38 22.99
C GLY A 309 1.26 -17.19 23.81
N ILE A 310 2.10 -16.19 24.08
CA ILE A 310 1.64 -14.96 24.70
C ILE A 310 0.99 -14.07 23.62
N VAL A 311 -0.13 -13.47 23.98
CA VAL A 311 -0.87 -12.55 23.11
C VAL A 311 -0.33 -11.14 23.27
N TYR A 312 -0.05 -10.49 22.17
CA TYR A 312 0.42 -9.11 22.08
C TYR A 312 -0.53 -8.29 21.22
N GLU A 313 -0.76 -7.07 21.62
CA GLU A 313 -1.36 -6.07 20.77
C GLU A 313 -0.30 -5.50 19.82
N ILE A 314 -0.60 -5.44 18.55
CA ILE A 314 0.22 -4.77 17.54
C ILE A 314 -0.63 -3.80 16.74
N GLN A 315 -0.01 -2.71 16.34
CA GLN A 315 -0.64 -1.71 15.50
C GLN A 315 0.11 -1.60 14.17
N ILE A 316 -0.63 -1.66 13.06
CA ILE A 316 -0.11 -1.46 11.72
C ILE A 316 -0.75 -0.18 11.16
N GLU A 317 0.06 0.85 10.99
CA GLU A 317 -0.37 2.09 10.34
C GLU A 317 -0.20 1.95 8.83
N LEU A 318 -1.31 2.04 8.08
CA LEU A 318 -1.28 2.14 6.64
C LEU A 318 -1.16 3.62 6.23
N PRO A 319 -0.48 3.90 5.10
CA PRO A 319 -0.49 5.24 4.54
C PRO A 319 -1.92 5.75 4.36
N PRO A 320 -2.19 7.05 4.60
CA PRO A 320 -3.52 7.61 4.39
C PRO A 320 -3.99 7.43 2.95
N VAL A 321 -5.28 7.16 2.80
CA VAL A 321 -5.96 7.01 1.52
C VAL A 321 -6.98 8.13 1.35
N SER A 322 -7.41 8.38 0.13
CA SER A 322 -8.63 9.13 -0.19
C SER A 322 -9.34 8.38 -1.32
N ASN A 323 -10.35 7.60 -0.97
CA ASN A 323 -11.05 6.71 -1.88
C ASN A 323 -12.54 6.64 -1.58
N VAL A 324 -13.36 6.63 -2.62
CA VAL A 324 -14.79 6.32 -2.55
C VAL A 324 -14.99 4.86 -2.90
N PHE A 325 -15.47 4.08 -1.95
CA PHE A 325 -15.96 2.73 -2.19
C PHE A 325 -17.40 2.82 -2.68
N ALA A 326 -17.63 2.44 -3.93
CA ALA A 326 -18.91 2.59 -4.59
C ALA A 326 -19.92 1.51 -4.15
N ILE A 327 -21.19 1.73 -4.49
CA ILE A 327 -22.26 0.74 -4.24
C ILE A 327 -21.91 -0.59 -4.93
N GLY A 328 -22.05 -1.69 -4.20
CA GLY A 328 -21.73 -3.04 -4.66
C GLY A 328 -20.26 -3.44 -4.47
N HIS A 329 -19.37 -2.50 -4.21
CA HIS A 329 -17.98 -2.79 -3.83
C HIS A 329 -17.90 -3.38 -2.41
N ARG A 330 -16.72 -3.89 -2.04
CA ARG A 330 -16.43 -4.31 -0.67
C ARG A 330 -15.13 -3.67 -0.20
N ILE A 331 -15.10 -3.22 1.04
CA ILE A 331 -13.87 -2.91 1.75
C ILE A 331 -13.28 -4.24 2.19
N ARG A 332 -12.02 -4.48 1.86
CA ARG A 332 -11.32 -5.71 2.23
C ARG A 332 -9.97 -5.40 2.84
N LEU A 333 -9.66 -6.15 3.89
CA LEU A 333 -8.38 -6.15 4.57
C LEU A 333 -7.77 -7.55 4.47
N ASP A 334 -6.57 -7.66 3.88
CA ASP A 334 -5.78 -8.88 3.86
C ASP A 334 -4.70 -8.80 4.91
N ILE A 335 -4.59 -9.83 5.74
CA ILE A 335 -3.56 -9.98 6.77
C ILE A 335 -2.70 -11.19 6.43
N SER A 336 -1.37 -11.02 6.46
CA SER A 336 -0.40 -12.09 6.23
C SER A 336 0.89 -11.84 7.01
N SER A 337 1.87 -12.75 6.90
CA SER A 337 3.17 -12.62 7.57
C SER A 337 4.31 -12.26 6.63
N SER A 338 4.02 -11.94 5.38
CA SER A 338 5.00 -11.52 4.38
C SER A 338 4.37 -10.73 3.24
N ASN A 339 5.17 -9.94 2.54
CA ASN A 339 4.80 -9.23 1.31
C ASN A 339 6.10 -8.93 0.54
N PHE A 340 6.67 -9.98 -0.07
CA PHE A 340 7.99 -9.96 -0.70
C PHE A 340 7.88 -9.70 -2.22
N PRO A 341 8.76 -8.90 -2.82
CA PRO A 341 9.97 -8.28 -2.25
C PRO A 341 9.79 -6.84 -1.74
N ARG A 342 8.56 -6.36 -1.53
CA ARG A 342 8.37 -5.01 -0.96
C ARG A 342 8.99 -4.89 0.44
N PHE A 343 8.84 -5.92 1.23
CA PHE A 343 9.45 -6.07 2.54
C PHE A 343 10.29 -7.33 2.58
N ASP A 344 11.39 -7.29 3.31
CA ASP A 344 12.26 -8.44 3.52
C ASP A 344 11.52 -9.55 4.26
N ILE A 345 11.81 -10.80 3.89
CA ILE A 345 11.25 -11.96 4.57
C ILE A 345 11.81 -12.06 5.99
N ASN A 346 10.92 -12.19 6.96
CA ASN A 346 11.34 -12.51 8.33
C ASN A 346 11.56 -14.03 8.45
N PRO A 347 12.78 -14.48 8.78
CA PRO A 347 13.03 -15.90 8.99
C PRO A 347 12.47 -16.44 10.31
N ASN A 348 11.84 -15.59 11.13
CA ASN A 348 11.23 -15.86 12.44
C ASN A 348 12.18 -16.32 13.55
N THR A 349 13.48 -16.32 13.28
CA THR A 349 14.54 -16.77 14.19
C THR A 349 15.10 -15.65 15.07
N GLY A 350 14.59 -14.42 14.91
CA GLY A 350 15.21 -13.23 15.53
C GLY A 350 16.49 -12.77 14.86
N ALA A 351 16.99 -13.49 13.85
CA ALA A 351 18.18 -13.10 13.09
C ALA A 351 17.87 -11.94 12.12
N VAL A 352 18.92 -11.24 11.69
CA VAL A 352 18.80 -10.20 10.67
C VAL A 352 18.80 -10.84 9.29
N SER A 353 17.86 -10.44 8.43
CA SER A 353 17.63 -11.05 7.11
C SER A 353 18.80 -10.96 6.11
N TYR A 354 19.80 -10.13 6.35
CA TYR A 354 20.91 -9.93 5.41
C TYR A 354 21.88 -11.10 5.25
N THR A 355 21.87 -12.06 6.16
CA THR A 355 23.06 -12.91 6.28
C THR A 355 22.93 -14.31 5.74
N HIS A 356 21.78 -14.85 5.51
CA HIS A 356 21.71 -16.21 4.99
C HIS A 356 20.39 -16.54 4.27
N LEU A 357 20.39 -16.36 2.97
CA LEU A 357 19.52 -17.11 2.04
C LEU A 357 19.96 -18.57 1.91
N ARG A 358 20.68 -19.11 2.89
CA ARG A 358 20.93 -20.55 3.04
C ARG A 358 20.32 -20.96 4.37
N ALA A 359 19.05 -21.31 4.29
CA ALA A 359 18.34 -21.91 5.38
C ALA A 359 19.06 -23.16 5.87
N HIS A 360 19.41 -23.18 7.13
CA HIS A 360 19.40 -24.44 7.85
C HIS A 360 17.93 -24.85 7.98
N GLU A 361 17.64 -26.09 7.57
CA GLU A 361 16.37 -26.75 7.77
C GLU A 361 15.97 -26.66 9.25
N THR A 362 15.10 -25.77 9.57
CA THR A 362 14.29 -25.85 10.78
C THR A 362 12.87 -25.65 10.33
N ASP A 363 12.10 -26.75 10.40
CA ASP A 363 10.64 -26.76 10.27
C ASP A 363 10.02 -25.81 11.29
N SER A 364 10.03 -24.51 10.98
CA SER A 364 9.35 -23.51 11.78
C SER A 364 7.97 -23.29 11.22
N TYR A 365 7.06 -24.20 11.58
CA TYR A 365 5.63 -23.97 11.38
C TYR A 365 5.21 -22.85 12.31
N LEU A 366 4.90 -21.69 11.75
CA LEU A 366 4.41 -20.55 12.48
C LEU A 366 2.89 -20.57 12.49
N VAL A 367 2.31 -20.74 13.66
CA VAL A 367 0.88 -20.52 13.87
C VAL A 367 0.73 -19.14 14.48
N CYS A 368 0.25 -18.18 13.68
CA CYS A 368 -0.19 -16.88 14.19
C CYS A 368 -1.67 -16.94 14.54
N ARG A 369 -2.03 -16.42 15.70
CA ARG A 369 -3.40 -16.42 16.18
C ARG A 369 -3.91 -14.99 16.24
N LEU A 370 -4.92 -14.70 15.45
CA LEU A 370 -5.69 -13.47 15.58
C LEU A 370 -6.77 -13.70 16.63
N LEU A 371 -6.73 -12.91 17.69
CA LEU A 371 -7.85 -12.82 18.62
C LEU A 371 -8.69 -11.64 18.15
N LEU A 372 -9.94 -11.91 17.90
CA LEU A 372 -10.93 -10.90 17.56
C LEU A 372 -11.69 -10.59 18.84
N GLU A 373 -11.56 -9.37 19.36
CA GLU A 373 -12.40 -8.86 20.44
C GLU A 373 -13.65 -8.18 19.90
#